data_8484a979cc68f83abf97c5d4f266f9d6
#
_entry.id   8484a979cc68f83abf97c5d4f266f9d6
#
_cell.length_a   1.000
_cell.length_b   1.000
_cell.length_c   1.000
_cell.angle_alpha   90.00
_cell.angle_beta   90.00
_cell.angle_gamma   90.00
#
_symmetry.space_group_name_H-M   'P 1'
#
loop_
_entity.id
_entity.type
_entity.pdbx_description
1 polymer ?
#
loop_
_entity_poly.entity_id
_entity_poly.type
_entity_poly.pdbx_seq_one_letter_code
_entity_poly.pdbx_strand_id
1 'polypeptide(L)'
;VTVKPDILIIDEALAVGDFAFRQKCFNKISELKQNGVTVLLVSHDIDIIRRFCDRCIWLSDGNLIMDGDTESVTAEYMESVTGFAENILPNQASIITCTNRFGSAVGAIESITVPPIIKTGESYRTAITLTIPKNIDLETAAVSVSAKNQFGLDLTVDSTADEQIKLCSGKQTITIESVCLLCRGEYSLSVSLENRGTTPITYYDYIENAARFKVIGHDEYFGVFHNKSTFIISGGDIIE
;
A
#
# COMPACT_ATOMS: atom_id res chain seq x y z
N VAL A 1 29.01 13.36 -17.09
CA VAL A 1 30.01 12.31 -16.77
C VAL A 1 30.37 11.61 -18.05
N THR A 2 31.68 11.76 -18.46
CA THR A 2 32.19 11.25 -19.73
C THR A 2 32.98 9.95 -19.55
N VAL A 3 32.71 9.21 -18.50
CA VAL A 3 33.34 7.91 -18.22
C VAL A 3 32.48 6.82 -18.86
N LYS A 4 33.14 5.90 -19.60
CA LYS A 4 32.52 4.67 -20.11
C LYS A 4 33.01 3.52 -19.25
N PRO A 5 32.35 3.20 -18.12
CA PRO A 5 32.75 2.10 -17.26
C PRO A 5 32.27 0.77 -17.86
N ASP A 6 32.94 -0.32 -17.57
CA ASP A 6 32.46 -1.67 -17.80
C ASP A 6 31.49 -2.08 -16.68
N ILE A 7 31.70 -1.57 -15.46
CA ILE A 7 30.87 -1.80 -14.27
C ILE A 7 30.60 -0.46 -13.59
N LEU A 8 29.32 -0.18 -13.32
CA LEU A 8 28.87 0.99 -12.57
C LEU A 8 28.28 0.54 -11.24
N ILE A 9 28.82 1.03 -10.14
CA ILE A 9 28.31 0.80 -8.79
C ILE A 9 27.60 2.07 -8.34
N ILE A 10 26.35 1.93 -7.88
CA ILE A 10 25.51 3.01 -7.38
C ILE A 10 25.08 2.63 -5.97
N ASP A 11 25.50 3.42 -4.99
CA ASP A 11 25.17 3.22 -3.58
C ASP A 11 24.31 4.39 -3.09
N GLU A 12 23.02 4.15 -2.89
CA GLU A 12 21.96 5.07 -2.41
C GLU A 12 21.90 6.45 -3.11
N ALA A 13 22.73 6.71 -4.12
CA ALA A 13 22.89 8.02 -4.75
C ALA A 13 21.67 8.51 -5.57
N LEU A 14 20.65 7.67 -5.78
CA LEU A 14 19.48 7.99 -6.62
C LEU A 14 18.36 8.69 -5.86
N ALA A 15 18.43 8.75 -4.53
CA ALA A 15 17.46 9.43 -3.69
C ALA A 15 17.71 10.94 -3.55
N VAL A 16 18.85 11.44 -4.03
CA VAL A 16 19.30 12.84 -3.84
C VAL A 16 18.98 13.69 -5.09
N GLY A 17 18.40 14.86 -4.86
CA GLY A 17 18.11 15.85 -5.89
C GLY A 17 16.63 16.05 -6.18
N ASP A 18 16.34 17.04 -7.04
CA ASP A 18 14.97 17.29 -7.50
C ASP A 18 14.47 16.22 -8.47
N PHE A 19 13.17 16.25 -8.75
CA PHE A 19 12.54 15.28 -9.66
C PHE A 19 13.20 15.25 -11.05
N ALA A 20 13.54 16.41 -11.60
CA ALA A 20 14.14 16.51 -12.94
C ALA A 20 15.54 15.89 -12.98
N PHE A 21 16.32 16.07 -11.92
CA PHE A 21 17.64 15.46 -11.78
C PHE A 21 17.56 13.95 -11.65
N ARG A 22 16.67 13.45 -10.79
CA ARG A 22 16.44 11.99 -10.64
C ARG A 22 16.04 11.35 -11.97
N GLN A 23 15.16 11.99 -12.73
CA GLN A 23 14.73 11.47 -14.03
C GLN A 23 15.90 11.39 -15.03
N LYS A 24 16.79 12.39 -15.03
CA LYS A 24 18.02 12.36 -15.85
C LYS A 24 18.96 11.22 -15.44
N CYS A 25 19.12 10.97 -14.14
CA CYS A 25 19.92 9.87 -13.63
C CYS A 25 19.34 8.52 -14.08
N PHE A 26 18.05 8.31 -13.94
CA PHE A 26 17.39 7.07 -14.36
C PHE A 26 17.50 6.83 -15.87
N ASN A 27 17.30 7.85 -16.69
CA ASN A 27 17.49 7.74 -18.13
C ASN A 27 18.92 7.36 -18.49
N LYS A 28 19.91 7.93 -17.76
CA LYS A 28 21.33 7.63 -18.01
C LYS A 28 21.70 6.21 -17.59
N ILE A 29 21.15 5.69 -16.49
CA ILE A 29 21.34 4.30 -16.06
C ILE A 29 20.78 3.33 -17.10
N SER A 30 19.56 3.61 -17.58
CA SER A 30 18.92 2.79 -18.63
C SER A 30 19.75 2.78 -19.92
N GLU A 31 20.27 3.93 -20.35
CA GLU A 31 21.18 4.03 -21.51
C GLU A 31 22.45 3.20 -21.33
N LEU A 32 23.08 3.30 -20.15
CA LEU A 32 24.30 2.54 -19.86
C LEU A 32 24.05 1.04 -19.86
N LYS A 33 22.93 0.59 -19.26
CA LYS A 33 22.50 -0.81 -19.25
C LYS A 33 22.27 -1.33 -20.68
N GLN A 34 21.58 -0.56 -21.54
CA GLN A 34 21.37 -0.89 -22.95
C GLN A 34 22.71 -0.99 -23.75
N ASN A 35 23.72 -0.22 -23.35
CA ASN A 35 25.06 -0.28 -23.93
C ASN A 35 25.93 -1.38 -23.36
N GLY A 36 25.40 -2.31 -22.57
CA GLY A 36 26.10 -3.47 -22.04
C GLY A 36 26.92 -3.23 -20.78
N VAL A 37 26.78 -2.07 -20.12
CA VAL A 37 27.42 -1.79 -18.83
C VAL A 37 26.73 -2.61 -17.73
N THR A 38 27.52 -3.31 -16.93
CA THR A 38 27.00 -3.99 -15.73
C THR A 38 26.72 -2.94 -14.64
N VAL A 39 25.48 -2.88 -14.16
CA VAL A 39 25.07 -1.94 -13.10
C VAL A 39 24.83 -2.72 -11.81
N LEU A 40 25.57 -2.38 -10.76
CA LEU A 40 25.32 -2.83 -9.39
C LEU A 40 24.65 -1.69 -8.62
N LEU A 41 23.39 -1.88 -8.24
CA LEU A 41 22.60 -0.90 -7.53
C LEU A 41 22.38 -1.35 -6.09
N VAL A 42 22.78 -0.52 -5.13
CA VAL A 42 22.47 -0.69 -3.71
C VAL A 42 21.42 0.35 -3.32
N SER A 43 20.27 -0.10 -2.84
CA SER A 43 19.18 0.79 -2.44
C SER A 43 18.27 0.09 -1.43
N HIS A 44 17.64 0.87 -0.57
CA HIS A 44 16.51 0.43 0.26
C HIS A 44 15.15 0.72 -0.41
N ASP A 45 15.13 1.38 -1.55
CA ASP A 45 13.94 1.67 -2.34
C ASP A 45 13.64 0.50 -3.28
N ILE A 46 12.63 -0.30 -2.87
CA ILE A 46 12.20 -1.50 -3.58
C ILE A 46 11.71 -1.20 -5.00
N ASP A 47 11.08 -0.02 -5.22
CA ASP A 47 10.59 0.36 -6.55
C ASP A 47 11.72 0.61 -7.52
N ILE A 48 12.77 1.26 -7.05
CA ILE A 48 13.96 1.49 -7.86
C ILE A 48 14.59 0.14 -8.22
N ILE A 49 14.69 -0.77 -7.26
CA ILE A 49 15.23 -2.12 -7.48
C ILE A 49 14.38 -2.87 -8.52
N ARG A 50 13.05 -2.93 -8.33
CA ARG A 50 12.13 -3.62 -9.26
C ARG A 50 12.16 -3.03 -10.67
N ARG A 51 12.33 -1.73 -10.78
CA ARG A 51 12.32 -1.03 -12.07
C ARG A 51 13.60 -1.19 -12.88
N PHE A 52 14.76 -1.27 -12.20
CA PHE A 52 16.06 -1.18 -12.86
C PHE A 52 16.91 -2.45 -12.81
N CYS A 53 16.58 -3.39 -11.92
CA CYS A 53 17.36 -4.61 -11.74
C CYS A 53 16.63 -5.83 -12.34
N ASP A 54 17.39 -6.73 -12.97
CA ASP A 54 16.90 -8.03 -13.46
C ASP A 54 17.13 -9.13 -12.42
N ARG A 55 18.15 -8.95 -11.57
CA ARG A 55 18.54 -9.85 -10.50
C ARG A 55 18.71 -9.05 -9.22
N CYS A 56 18.30 -9.61 -8.11
CA CYS A 56 18.39 -9.00 -6.80
C CYS A 56 19.12 -9.93 -5.82
N ILE A 57 19.87 -9.32 -4.91
CA ILE A 57 20.55 -9.99 -3.81
C ILE A 57 20.07 -9.34 -2.51
N TRP A 58 19.53 -10.16 -1.60
CA TRP A 58 19.16 -9.71 -0.26
C TRP A 58 20.24 -10.09 0.74
N LEU A 59 20.78 -9.08 1.40
CA LEU A 59 21.76 -9.21 2.47
C LEU A 59 21.13 -8.80 3.81
N SER A 60 21.41 -9.55 4.89
CA SER A 60 21.08 -9.18 6.27
C SER A 60 22.25 -9.53 7.17
N ASP A 61 22.67 -8.57 8.01
CA ASP A 61 23.79 -8.72 8.95
C ASP A 61 25.07 -9.28 8.30
N GLY A 62 25.33 -8.87 7.05
CA GLY A 62 26.49 -9.32 6.27
C GLY A 62 26.37 -10.71 5.67
N ASN A 63 25.22 -11.39 5.84
CA ASN A 63 24.96 -12.71 5.27
C ASN A 63 24.05 -12.59 4.02
N LEU A 64 24.34 -13.46 3.05
CA LEU A 64 23.48 -13.65 1.90
C LEU A 64 22.23 -14.45 2.34
N ILE A 65 21.06 -13.82 2.25
CA ILE A 65 19.77 -14.45 2.58
C ILE A 65 19.15 -15.06 1.32
N MET A 66 19.08 -14.27 0.24
CA MET A 66 18.50 -14.71 -1.02
C MET A 66 19.18 -14.07 -2.21
N ASP A 67 19.22 -14.81 -3.33
CA ASP A 67 19.75 -14.38 -4.62
C ASP A 67 18.87 -14.95 -5.73
N GLY A 68 18.32 -14.11 -6.58
CA GLY A 68 17.39 -14.53 -7.61
C GLY A 68 16.86 -13.40 -8.48
N ASP A 69 15.75 -13.67 -9.16
CA ASP A 69 15.02 -12.63 -9.88
C ASP A 69 14.49 -11.57 -8.93
N THR A 70 14.40 -10.36 -9.43
CA THR A 70 14.08 -9.19 -8.61
C THR A 70 12.70 -9.31 -7.95
N GLU A 71 11.72 -9.87 -8.64
CA GLU A 71 10.35 -9.95 -8.13
C GLU A 71 10.27 -10.90 -6.94
N SER A 72 10.86 -12.10 -7.07
CA SER A 72 10.88 -13.11 -6.00
C SER A 72 11.65 -12.63 -4.76
N VAL A 73 12.86 -12.06 -4.96
CA VAL A 73 13.69 -11.62 -3.83
C VAL A 73 13.07 -10.42 -3.11
N THR A 74 12.50 -9.46 -3.84
CA THR A 74 11.86 -8.29 -3.21
C THR A 74 10.55 -8.67 -2.51
N ALA A 75 9.82 -9.66 -3.01
CA ALA A 75 8.61 -10.18 -2.33
C ALA A 75 8.99 -10.80 -0.98
N GLU A 76 9.97 -11.70 -0.96
CA GLU A 76 10.46 -12.37 0.27
C GLU A 76 11.05 -11.37 1.27
N TYR A 77 11.84 -10.39 0.77
CA TYR A 77 12.35 -9.30 1.61
C TYR A 77 11.21 -8.51 2.27
N MET A 78 10.21 -8.11 1.49
CA MET A 78 9.05 -7.39 2.02
C MET A 78 8.29 -8.22 3.05
N GLU A 79 8.14 -9.52 2.80
CA GLU A 79 7.56 -10.45 3.75
C GLU A 79 8.33 -10.49 5.08
N SER A 80 9.64 -10.58 5.02
CA SER A 80 10.50 -10.62 6.21
C SER A 80 10.46 -9.33 7.03
N VAL A 81 10.48 -8.17 6.36
CA VAL A 81 10.49 -6.84 7.02
C VAL A 81 9.12 -6.47 7.57
N THR A 82 8.05 -6.90 6.90
CA THR A 82 6.68 -6.58 7.31
C THR A 82 6.06 -7.61 8.24
N GLY A 83 6.77 -8.70 8.56
CA GLY A 83 6.27 -9.77 9.42
C GLY A 83 5.13 -10.58 8.77
N PHE A 84 5.18 -10.74 7.45
CA PHE A 84 4.23 -11.56 6.70
C PHE A 84 4.52 -13.04 6.91
N ALA A 85 4.18 -13.58 8.06
CA ALA A 85 4.08 -15.02 8.19
C ALA A 85 2.77 -15.50 7.53
N GLU A 86 2.88 -16.46 6.64
CA GLU A 86 1.79 -17.28 6.12
C GLU A 86 0.90 -17.79 7.26
N ASN A 87 -0.18 -17.11 7.58
CA ASN A 87 -1.32 -17.67 8.32
C ASN A 87 -2.58 -16.85 8.07
N ILE A 88 -2.87 -16.50 6.83
CA ILE A 88 -4.20 -16.04 6.47
C ILE A 88 -4.96 -17.28 5.95
N LEU A 89 -5.59 -18.01 6.86
CA LEU A 89 -6.65 -18.92 6.49
C LEU A 89 -7.79 -18.10 5.86
N PRO A 90 -8.26 -18.45 4.65
CA PRO A 90 -9.40 -17.79 4.05
C PRO A 90 -10.60 -17.96 4.99
N ASN A 91 -11.19 -16.88 5.46
CA ASN A 91 -12.35 -16.76 6.35
C ASN A 91 -12.11 -16.57 7.86
N GLN A 92 -10.94 -16.22 8.35
CA GLN A 92 -10.85 -15.77 9.74
C GLN A 92 -10.71 -14.25 9.84
N ALA A 93 -11.52 -13.64 10.70
CA ALA A 93 -11.33 -12.28 11.17
C ALA A 93 -9.90 -12.13 11.68
N SER A 94 -9.13 -11.22 11.11
CA SER A 94 -7.76 -10.97 11.54
C SER A 94 -7.81 -10.46 12.97
N ILE A 95 -7.48 -11.32 13.95
CA ILE A 95 -7.22 -10.89 15.30
C ILE A 95 -5.91 -10.11 15.24
N ILE A 96 -6.02 -8.84 15.58
CA ILE A 96 -5.00 -7.84 15.37
C ILE A 96 -3.82 -8.12 16.31
N THR A 97 -2.78 -8.76 15.79
CA THR A 97 -1.45 -8.79 16.40
C THR A 97 -0.58 -7.72 15.74
N CYS A 98 -0.93 -6.43 15.94
CA CYS A 98 -0.21 -5.33 15.30
C CYS A 98 0.78 -4.69 16.24
N THR A 99 1.98 -4.46 15.75
CA THR A 99 3.04 -3.67 16.42
C THR A 99 2.74 -2.16 16.40
N ASN A 100 1.90 -1.70 15.47
CA ASN A 100 1.57 -0.28 15.25
C ASN A 100 0.11 0.02 15.63
N ARG A 101 -0.18 0.00 16.94
CA ARG A 101 -1.47 0.40 17.48
C ARG A 101 -1.26 1.45 18.57
N PHE A 102 -2.02 2.55 18.48
CA PHE A 102 -1.95 3.63 19.46
C PHE A 102 -3.29 4.35 19.61
N GLY A 103 -3.42 5.14 20.67
CA GLY A 103 -4.63 5.92 20.96
C GLY A 103 -4.89 6.04 22.45
N SER A 104 -5.92 6.79 22.83
CA SER A 104 -6.33 6.99 24.24
C SER A 104 -7.27 5.88 24.77
N ALA A 105 -7.86 5.08 23.86
CA ALA A 105 -8.75 3.95 24.17
C ALA A 105 -8.35 2.71 23.34
N VAL A 106 -7.07 2.37 23.36
CA VAL A 106 -6.53 1.19 22.71
C VAL A 106 -7.28 -0.06 23.15
N GLY A 107 -7.75 -0.86 22.16
CA GLY A 107 -8.59 -2.04 22.40
C GLY A 107 -10.07 -1.82 22.05
N ALA A 108 -10.48 -0.59 21.70
CA ALA A 108 -11.84 -0.32 21.27
C ALA A 108 -12.18 -1.08 19.97
N ILE A 109 -11.27 -1.14 19.01
CA ILE A 109 -11.42 -1.91 17.78
C ILE A 109 -11.01 -3.36 18.06
N GLU A 110 -11.97 -4.28 17.91
CA GLU A 110 -11.78 -5.70 18.24
C GLU A 110 -11.34 -6.52 17.04
N SER A 111 -11.92 -6.26 15.86
CA SER A 111 -11.58 -6.98 14.63
C SER A 111 -11.90 -6.17 13.38
N ILE A 112 -11.19 -6.48 12.30
CA ILE A 112 -11.50 -6.05 10.94
C ILE A 112 -11.46 -7.27 10.02
N THR A 113 -12.43 -7.36 9.12
CA THR A 113 -12.51 -8.41 8.09
C THR A 113 -12.62 -7.80 6.72
N VAL A 114 -11.86 -8.30 5.78
CA VAL A 114 -11.90 -7.96 4.35
C VAL A 114 -11.65 -9.24 3.56
N PRO A 115 -12.23 -9.43 2.37
CA PRO A 115 -11.89 -10.58 1.53
C PRO A 115 -10.40 -10.58 1.21
N PRO A 116 -9.69 -11.72 1.33
CA PRO A 116 -8.25 -11.78 1.10
C PRO A 116 -7.87 -11.53 -0.36
N ILE A 117 -8.80 -11.80 -1.28
CA ILE A 117 -8.65 -11.54 -2.71
C ILE A 117 -9.88 -10.79 -3.19
N ILE A 118 -9.67 -9.66 -3.88
CA ILE A 118 -10.71 -8.81 -4.46
C ILE A 118 -10.36 -8.59 -5.93
N LYS A 119 -11.37 -8.55 -6.80
CA LYS A 119 -11.13 -8.25 -8.21
C LYS A 119 -11.45 -6.78 -8.51
N THR A 120 -10.60 -6.15 -9.32
CA THR A 120 -10.86 -4.78 -9.80
C THR A 120 -12.24 -4.67 -10.46
N GLY A 121 -13.03 -3.68 -10.03
CA GLY A 121 -14.38 -3.43 -10.49
C GLY A 121 -15.48 -4.22 -9.78
N GLU A 122 -15.14 -5.16 -8.90
CA GLU A 122 -16.12 -5.92 -8.10
C GLU A 122 -16.42 -5.23 -6.76
N SER A 123 -17.64 -5.44 -6.27
CA SER A 123 -18.04 -4.99 -4.94
C SER A 123 -17.51 -5.92 -3.86
N TYR A 124 -17.06 -5.36 -2.77
CA TYR A 124 -16.60 -6.11 -1.59
C TYR A 124 -17.09 -5.46 -0.31
N ARG A 125 -17.01 -6.20 0.79
CA ARG A 125 -17.42 -5.76 2.13
C ARG A 125 -16.23 -5.78 3.08
N THR A 126 -16.08 -4.70 3.83
CA THR A 126 -15.21 -4.62 4.99
C THR A 126 -16.09 -4.54 6.24
N ALA A 127 -15.85 -5.39 7.24
CA ALA A 127 -16.57 -5.34 8.50
C ALA A 127 -15.63 -5.06 9.66
N ILE A 128 -15.98 -4.09 10.50
CA ILE A 128 -15.21 -3.64 11.66
C ILE A 128 -16.07 -3.86 12.90
N THR A 129 -15.62 -4.69 13.82
CA THR A 129 -16.25 -4.86 15.13
C THR A 129 -15.49 -4.07 16.16
N LEU A 130 -16.20 -3.24 16.91
CA LEU A 130 -15.61 -2.39 17.94
C LEU A 130 -16.56 -2.22 19.14
N THR A 131 -15.97 -1.93 20.30
CA THR A 131 -16.69 -1.55 21.52
C THR A 131 -16.30 -0.11 21.88
N ILE A 132 -17.23 0.82 21.67
CA ILE A 132 -17.01 2.25 21.98
C ILE A 132 -17.25 2.50 23.48
N PRO A 133 -16.21 2.97 24.21
CA PRO A 133 -16.34 3.32 25.62
C PRO A 133 -17.33 4.47 25.84
N LYS A 134 -18.01 4.45 27.00
CA LYS A 134 -19.04 5.47 27.35
C LYS A 134 -18.49 6.89 27.54
N ASN A 135 -17.21 7.02 27.78
CA ASN A 135 -16.52 8.30 28.01
C ASN A 135 -16.02 8.98 26.74
N ILE A 136 -16.32 8.42 25.57
CA ILE A 136 -16.00 9.03 24.27
C ILE A 136 -17.14 9.98 23.87
N ASP A 137 -16.78 11.16 23.36
CA ASP A 137 -17.73 12.10 22.79
C ASP A 137 -18.21 11.58 21.41
N LEU A 138 -19.44 11.09 21.37
CA LEU A 138 -20.04 10.50 20.18
C LEU A 138 -20.41 11.52 19.09
N GLU A 139 -20.52 12.82 19.43
CA GLU A 139 -20.82 13.85 18.42
C GLU A 139 -19.62 14.14 17.52
N THR A 140 -18.43 13.89 18.03
CA THR A 140 -17.16 14.11 17.29
C THR A 140 -16.44 12.82 16.91
N ALA A 141 -16.91 11.68 17.44
CA ALA A 141 -16.28 10.40 17.16
C ALA A 141 -16.65 9.89 15.75
N ALA A 142 -15.64 9.36 15.06
CA ALA A 142 -15.81 8.70 13.77
C ALA A 142 -14.98 7.43 13.68
N VAL A 143 -15.42 6.49 12.85
CA VAL A 143 -14.62 5.35 12.42
C VAL A 143 -14.19 5.60 10.98
N SER A 144 -12.89 5.50 10.73
CA SER A 144 -12.31 5.65 9.39
C SER A 144 -11.49 4.42 9.03
N VAL A 145 -11.53 4.09 7.74
CA VAL A 145 -10.74 3.00 7.14
C VAL A 145 -9.98 3.55 5.96
N SER A 146 -8.69 3.33 5.91
CA SER A 146 -7.87 3.69 4.76
C SER A 146 -7.27 2.46 4.11
N ALA A 147 -7.33 2.41 2.77
CA ALA A 147 -6.55 1.45 2.01
C ALA A 147 -5.18 2.06 1.68
N LYS A 148 -4.13 1.31 1.99
CA LYS A 148 -2.74 1.72 1.76
C LYS A 148 -2.06 0.81 0.75
N ASN A 149 -1.16 1.39 -0.03
CA ASN A 149 -0.24 0.61 -0.84
C ASN A 149 0.92 0.04 0.02
N GLN A 150 1.78 -0.74 -0.61
CA GLN A 150 2.98 -1.33 0.01
C GLN A 150 3.96 -0.29 0.60
N PHE A 151 3.84 1.01 0.21
CA PHE A 151 4.68 2.11 0.72
C PHE A 151 4.03 2.86 1.89
N GLY A 152 2.87 2.40 2.37
CA GLY A 152 2.13 3.05 3.44
C GLY A 152 1.38 4.31 3.04
N LEU A 153 1.29 4.60 1.73
CA LEU A 153 0.51 5.74 1.24
C LEU A 153 -0.98 5.41 1.28
N ASP A 154 -1.75 6.27 1.94
CA ASP A 154 -3.21 6.20 1.92
C ASP A 154 -3.73 6.48 0.51
N LEU A 155 -4.45 5.51 -0.05
CA LEU A 155 -5.03 5.60 -1.40
C LEU A 155 -6.50 5.99 -1.34
N THR A 156 -7.25 5.40 -0.41
CA THR A 156 -8.64 5.73 -0.15
C THR A 156 -8.85 5.87 1.34
N VAL A 157 -9.79 6.73 1.72
CA VAL A 157 -10.25 6.86 3.10
C VAL A 157 -11.77 6.90 3.07
N ASP A 158 -12.40 5.95 3.76
CA ASP A 158 -13.83 5.91 4.00
C ASP A 158 -14.09 6.25 5.47
N SER A 159 -15.01 7.16 5.76
CA SER A 159 -15.28 7.59 7.13
C SER A 159 -16.78 7.70 7.42
N THR A 160 -17.17 7.26 8.62
CA THR A 160 -18.54 7.44 9.11
C THR A 160 -18.92 8.91 9.26
N ALA A 161 -17.96 9.81 9.45
CA ALA A 161 -18.20 11.24 9.54
C ALA A 161 -18.60 11.83 8.18
N ASP A 162 -17.99 11.39 7.10
CA ASP A 162 -18.27 11.90 5.75
C ASP A 162 -19.67 11.50 5.29
N GLU A 163 -20.15 10.33 5.74
CA GLU A 163 -21.52 9.81 5.49
C GLU A 163 -22.52 10.23 6.57
N GLN A 164 -22.13 11.06 7.54
CA GLN A 164 -22.96 11.53 8.66
C GLN A 164 -23.59 10.39 9.48
N ILE A 165 -22.89 9.24 9.56
CA ILE A 165 -23.33 8.09 10.35
C ILE A 165 -23.00 8.32 11.82
N LYS A 166 -24.00 8.31 12.68
CA LYS A 166 -23.82 8.45 14.14
C LYS A 166 -23.43 7.13 14.77
N LEU A 167 -22.39 7.17 15.56
CA LEU A 167 -21.94 6.03 16.35
C LEU A 167 -22.72 5.92 17.65
N CYS A 168 -22.79 4.70 18.21
CA CYS A 168 -23.39 4.42 19.52
C CYS A 168 -22.32 3.93 20.50
N SER A 169 -22.52 4.14 21.80
CA SER A 169 -21.65 3.50 22.81
C SER A 169 -21.94 2.00 22.90
N GLY A 170 -20.91 1.23 23.27
CA GLY A 170 -21.00 -0.23 23.38
C GLY A 170 -20.55 -0.95 22.13
N LYS A 171 -20.84 -2.24 22.07
CA LYS A 171 -20.39 -3.12 21.00
C LYS A 171 -21.27 -2.96 19.75
N GLN A 172 -20.60 -2.75 18.61
CA GLN A 172 -21.27 -2.64 17.31
C GLN A 172 -20.35 -3.15 16.19
N THR A 173 -20.95 -3.43 15.05
CA THR A 173 -20.23 -3.80 13.82
C THR A 173 -20.62 -2.82 12.72
N ILE A 174 -19.63 -2.21 12.12
CA ILE A 174 -19.76 -1.31 10.96
C ILE A 174 -19.39 -2.12 9.72
N THR A 175 -20.29 -2.16 8.75
CA THR A 175 -20.04 -2.80 7.45
C THR A 175 -19.98 -1.73 6.37
N ILE A 176 -18.88 -1.71 5.62
CA ILE A 176 -18.64 -0.82 4.49
C ILE A 176 -18.74 -1.66 3.22
N GLU A 177 -19.60 -1.26 2.30
CA GLU A 177 -19.72 -1.86 0.97
C GLU A 177 -19.05 -0.92 -0.04
N SER A 178 -18.02 -1.40 -0.71
CA SER A 178 -17.22 -0.59 -1.65
C SER A 178 -17.03 -1.32 -2.97
N VAL A 179 -16.80 -0.56 -4.05
CA VAL A 179 -16.36 -1.10 -5.33
C VAL A 179 -14.84 -0.97 -5.39
N CYS A 180 -14.14 -2.05 -5.68
CA CYS A 180 -12.69 -2.04 -5.79
C CYS A 180 -12.27 -1.31 -7.08
N LEU A 181 -11.72 -0.12 -6.94
CA LEU A 181 -11.14 0.65 -8.04
C LEU A 181 -9.62 0.51 -8.12
N LEU A 182 -9.01 -0.20 -7.19
CA LEU A 182 -7.57 -0.43 -7.15
C LEU A 182 -7.14 -1.35 -8.30
N CYS A 183 -5.97 -1.09 -8.88
CA CYS A 183 -5.34 -1.98 -9.83
C CYS A 183 -4.73 -3.20 -9.14
N ARG A 184 -4.28 -4.18 -9.93
CA ARG A 184 -3.60 -5.38 -9.41
C ARG A 184 -2.47 -4.99 -8.47
N GLY A 185 -2.44 -5.59 -7.28
CA GLY A 185 -1.42 -5.31 -6.27
C GLY A 185 -1.78 -5.87 -4.90
N GLU A 186 -0.89 -5.64 -3.95
CA GLU A 186 -1.10 -5.96 -2.55
C GLU A 186 -1.34 -4.69 -1.76
N TYR A 187 -2.34 -4.73 -0.89
CA TYR A 187 -2.82 -3.58 -0.14
C TYR A 187 -3.09 -3.94 1.31
N SER A 188 -3.04 -2.93 2.17
CA SER A 188 -3.43 -3.07 3.57
C SER A 188 -4.55 -2.11 3.92
N LEU A 189 -5.33 -2.47 4.93
CA LEU A 189 -6.31 -1.58 5.56
C LEU A 189 -5.77 -1.11 6.91
N SER A 190 -5.80 0.20 7.14
CA SER A 190 -5.68 0.78 8.46
C SER A 190 -7.05 1.22 8.93
N VAL A 191 -7.31 1.14 10.23
CA VAL A 191 -8.60 1.48 10.82
C VAL A 191 -8.40 2.35 12.04
N SER A 192 -9.27 3.33 12.22
CA SER A 192 -9.26 4.23 13.38
C SER A 192 -10.65 4.42 13.98
N LEU A 193 -10.68 4.57 15.29
CA LEU A 193 -11.71 5.28 16.03
C LEU A 193 -11.10 6.63 16.41
N GLU A 194 -11.62 7.72 15.88
CA GLU A 194 -11.00 9.04 15.92
C GLU A 194 -11.93 10.12 16.47
N ASN A 195 -11.33 11.20 16.97
CA ASN A 195 -12.02 12.42 17.37
C ASN A 195 -11.78 13.50 16.30
N ARG A 196 -12.82 13.82 15.54
CA ARG A 196 -12.79 14.88 14.53
C ARG A 196 -13.13 16.27 15.09
N GLY A 197 -13.44 16.38 16.37
CA GLY A 197 -13.61 17.68 17.05
C GLY A 197 -12.32 18.41 17.38
N THR A 198 -11.15 17.82 17.11
CA THR A 198 -9.83 18.40 17.36
C THR A 198 -9.07 18.67 16.06
N THR A 199 -8.18 19.67 16.11
CA THR A 199 -7.26 19.97 15.00
C THR A 199 -5.85 20.04 15.55
N PRO A 200 -4.93 19.11 15.20
CA PRO A 200 -5.16 17.94 14.32
C PRO A 200 -6.13 16.92 14.92
N ILE A 201 -6.67 16.03 14.07
CA ILE A 201 -7.49 14.88 14.46
C ILE A 201 -6.70 14.03 15.48
N THR A 202 -7.36 13.61 16.55
CA THR A 202 -6.78 12.72 17.56
C THR A 202 -7.45 11.35 17.52
N TYR A 203 -6.71 10.33 17.97
CA TYR A 203 -7.17 8.95 17.86
C TYR A 203 -7.51 8.39 19.24
N TYR A 204 -8.68 7.80 19.35
CA TYR A 204 -9.04 6.93 20.46
C TYR A 204 -8.37 5.57 20.31
N ASP A 205 -8.41 5.01 19.08
CA ASP A 205 -7.77 3.75 18.75
C ASP A 205 -7.40 3.77 17.26
N TYR A 206 -6.14 3.61 16.94
CA TYR A 206 -5.64 3.53 15.57
C TYR A 206 -4.84 2.25 15.38
N ILE A 207 -5.12 1.52 14.32
CA ILE A 207 -4.42 0.30 13.97
C ILE A 207 -3.92 0.42 12.54
N GLU A 208 -2.62 0.50 12.39
CA GLU A 208 -1.99 0.50 11.09
C GLU A 208 -1.86 -0.91 10.54
N ASN A 209 -2.14 -1.08 9.23
CA ASN A 209 -2.07 -2.36 8.55
C ASN A 209 -2.88 -3.47 9.25
N ALA A 210 -4.08 -3.13 9.74
CA ALA A 210 -4.95 -4.00 10.52
C ALA A 210 -5.42 -5.24 9.75
N ALA A 211 -5.54 -5.14 8.43
CA ALA A 211 -5.87 -6.25 7.54
C ALA A 211 -5.17 -6.07 6.20
N ARG A 212 -5.06 -7.15 5.42
CA ARG A 212 -4.41 -7.15 4.12
C ARG A 212 -5.26 -7.88 3.11
N PHE A 213 -5.14 -7.46 1.85
CA PHE A 213 -5.84 -8.07 0.74
C PHE A 213 -5.05 -7.90 -0.55
N LYS A 214 -5.25 -8.83 -1.46
CA LYS A 214 -4.68 -8.79 -2.80
C LYS A 214 -5.76 -8.42 -3.80
N VAL A 215 -5.45 -7.46 -4.68
CA VAL A 215 -6.32 -7.15 -5.81
C VAL A 215 -5.82 -7.88 -7.03
N ILE A 216 -6.71 -8.61 -7.69
CA ILE A 216 -6.48 -9.25 -8.99
C ILE A 216 -7.26 -8.50 -10.06
N GLY A 217 -6.72 -8.45 -11.29
CA GLY A 217 -7.34 -7.74 -12.40
C GLY A 217 -6.56 -7.95 -13.68
N HIS A 218 -6.86 -7.18 -14.70
CA HIS A 218 -6.11 -7.22 -15.95
C HIS A 218 -4.70 -6.67 -15.77
N ASP A 219 -3.71 -7.38 -16.32
CA ASP A 219 -2.28 -7.04 -16.23
C ASP A 219 -1.90 -5.78 -17.02
N GLU A 220 -2.84 -5.22 -17.80
CA GLU A 220 -2.62 -4.10 -18.72
C GLU A 220 -2.87 -2.72 -18.12
N TYR A 221 -3.30 -2.62 -16.87
CA TYR A 221 -3.55 -1.33 -16.23
C TYR A 221 -2.29 -0.78 -15.56
N PHE A 222 -1.79 0.33 -16.10
CA PHE A 222 -0.69 1.10 -15.54
C PHE A 222 -1.24 2.20 -14.63
N GLY A 223 -1.23 2.00 -13.33
CA GLY A 223 -1.71 2.99 -12.36
C GLY A 223 -2.19 2.35 -11.09
N VAL A 224 -2.56 3.18 -10.11
CA VAL A 224 -3.09 2.73 -8.81
C VAL A 224 -4.58 2.48 -8.89
N PHE A 225 -5.31 3.25 -9.71
CA PHE A 225 -6.75 3.19 -9.84
C PHE A 225 -7.18 2.86 -11.26
N HIS A 226 -8.19 2.02 -11.37
CA HIS A 226 -8.91 1.74 -12.61
C HIS A 226 -10.09 2.71 -12.77
N ASN A 227 -9.91 3.74 -13.59
CA ASN A 227 -11.00 4.65 -13.96
C ASN A 227 -11.86 4.04 -15.08
N LYS A 228 -13.17 3.99 -14.88
CA LYS A 228 -14.13 3.67 -15.94
C LYS A 228 -14.35 4.94 -16.78
N SER A 229 -13.51 5.15 -17.79
CA SER A 229 -13.61 6.29 -18.69
C SER A 229 -14.19 5.87 -20.02
N THR A 230 -15.03 6.73 -20.63
CA THR A 230 -15.51 6.59 -21.99
C THR A 230 -14.73 7.53 -22.89
N PHE A 231 -14.10 6.99 -23.91
CA PHE A 231 -13.38 7.80 -24.92
C PHE A 231 -14.30 8.10 -26.07
N ILE A 232 -14.44 9.38 -26.40
CA ILE A 232 -15.21 9.85 -27.56
C ILE A 232 -14.20 10.45 -28.55
N ILE A 233 -14.08 9.83 -29.72
CA ILE A 233 -13.25 10.36 -30.81
C ILE A 233 -14.16 11.11 -31.75
N SER A 234 -13.95 12.42 -31.90
CA SER A 234 -14.67 13.27 -32.85
C SER A 234 -13.66 13.86 -33.85
N GLY A 235 -13.80 13.48 -35.10
CA GLY A 235 -12.93 13.91 -36.19
C GLY A 235 -11.71 12.97 -36.36
N GLY A 236 -11.65 12.34 -37.47
CA GLY A 236 -10.53 11.56 -37.99
C GLY A 236 -10.85 11.21 -39.42
N ASP A 237 -9.91 11.41 -40.31
CA ASP A 237 -10.03 10.90 -41.67
C ASP A 237 -9.99 9.38 -41.61
N ILE A 238 -11.03 8.74 -42.14
CA ILE A 238 -11.04 7.29 -42.35
C ILE A 238 -9.99 7.03 -43.46
N ILE A 239 -8.84 6.51 -43.07
CA ILE A 239 -7.89 5.95 -44.04
C ILE A 239 -8.47 4.62 -44.44
N GLU A 240 -8.97 4.53 -45.71
CA GLU A 240 -9.37 3.30 -46.37
C GLU A 240 -8.20 2.35 -46.58
#